data_209b340423fa393a96764ba0a2b9366b
#
_entry.id   209b340423fa393a96764ba0a2b9366b
#
_cell.length_a   1.000
_cell.length_b   1.000
_cell.length_c   1.000
_cell.angle_alpha   90.00
_cell.angle_beta   90.00
_cell.angle_gamma   90.00
#
_symmetry.space_group_name_H-M   'P 1'
#
loop_
_entity.id
_entity.type
_entity.pdbx_description
1 polymer ?
#
loop_
_entity_poly.entity_id
_entity_poly.type
_entity_poly.pdbx_seq_one_letter_code
_entity_poly.pdbx_strand_id
1 'polypeptide(L)'
;MKLIICTLLLINMETILIFDFNKESNLKKWTVINDAVMGGKSVGDFYLNSDGNGVFEGDVSLENNGGFSSVKYKLTKIDIKNASKINLIVKGDGKNYQFRLKAKSKDRHSFVSKFSTTGEWQQIEIPLKDMYPSFRGRKLDIPNFSESYIEEIAFLIGNKSAEHFKLIIDKIEFK
;
A
#
# COMPACT_ATOMS: atom_id res chain seq x y z
N MET A 1 -50.23 -23.75 7.01
CA MET A 1 -49.44 -22.58 6.63
C MET A 1 -48.08 -22.70 7.34
N LYS A 2 -47.00 -23.13 6.61
CA LYS A 2 -45.65 -23.28 7.21
C LYS A 2 -44.91 -21.96 7.10
N LEU A 3 -44.59 -21.37 8.23
CA LEU A 3 -43.80 -20.16 8.33
C LEU A 3 -42.33 -20.56 8.08
N ILE A 4 -41.73 -20.14 6.94
CA ILE A 4 -40.30 -20.30 6.66
C ILE A 4 -39.61 -19.11 7.31
N ILE A 5 -38.97 -19.35 8.46
CA ILE A 5 -38.08 -18.37 9.08
C ILE A 5 -36.77 -18.39 8.31
N CYS A 6 -36.56 -17.37 7.47
CA CYS A 6 -35.29 -17.17 6.77
C CYS A 6 -34.32 -16.50 7.77
N THR A 7 -33.44 -17.31 8.37
CA THR A 7 -32.39 -16.79 9.26
C THR A 7 -31.33 -16.12 8.40
N LEU A 8 -31.29 -14.78 8.41
CA LEU A 8 -30.24 -14.00 7.75
C LEU A 8 -28.95 -14.18 8.54
N LEU A 9 -28.02 -14.99 8.05
CA LEU A 9 -26.66 -15.06 8.59
C LEU A 9 -25.95 -13.73 8.24
N LEU A 10 -25.82 -12.85 9.22
CA LEU A 10 -24.93 -11.71 9.14
C LEU A 10 -23.49 -12.24 9.20
N ILE A 11 -22.84 -12.34 8.04
CA ILE A 11 -21.39 -12.61 7.95
C ILE A 11 -20.72 -11.33 8.47
N ASN A 12 -20.29 -11.35 9.72
CA ASN A 12 -19.40 -10.32 10.26
C ASN A 12 -18.05 -10.47 9.55
N MET A 13 -17.78 -9.65 8.55
CA MET A 13 -16.43 -9.55 7.96
C MET A 13 -15.56 -8.83 8.99
N GLU A 14 -14.66 -9.58 9.60
CA GLU A 14 -13.70 -9.05 10.58
C GLU A 14 -12.71 -8.13 9.86
N THR A 15 -12.68 -6.85 10.28
CA THR A 15 -11.73 -5.87 9.75
C THR A 15 -10.42 -5.99 10.50
N ILE A 16 -9.32 -6.17 9.79
CA ILE A 16 -7.96 -6.20 10.34
C ILE A 16 -7.32 -4.84 10.11
N LEU A 17 -7.25 -4.03 11.17
CA LEU A 17 -6.60 -2.72 11.13
C LEU A 17 -5.08 -2.88 11.05
N ILE A 18 -4.47 -2.32 10.02
CA ILE A 18 -3.01 -2.30 9.84
C ILE A 18 -2.42 -1.02 10.39
N PHE A 19 -2.98 0.12 9.99
CA PHE A 19 -2.57 1.41 10.49
C PHE A 19 -3.72 2.42 10.39
N ASP A 20 -3.91 3.18 11.48
CA ASP A 20 -4.85 4.30 11.59
C ASP A 20 -4.04 5.52 12.02
N PHE A 21 -3.79 6.42 11.09
CA PHE A 21 -2.93 7.56 11.34
C PHE A 21 -3.61 8.59 12.24
N ASN A 22 -2.88 9.11 13.21
CA ASN A 22 -3.29 10.17 14.10
C ASN A 22 -2.06 10.95 14.60
N LYS A 23 -2.26 12.04 15.34
CA LYS A 23 -1.17 12.92 15.81
C LYS A 23 -0.14 12.24 16.72
N GLU A 24 -0.48 11.11 17.31
CA GLU A 24 0.39 10.33 18.21
C GLU A 24 1.00 9.11 17.52
N SER A 25 0.77 8.94 16.21
CA SER A 25 1.24 7.79 15.45
C SER A 25 2.75 7.67 15.44
N ASN A 26 3.26 6.48 15.75
CA ASN A 26 4.69 6.20 15.75
C ASN A 26 5.17 5.74 14.39
N LEU A 27 6.01 6.53 13.73
CA LEU A 27 6.53 6.26 12.39
C LEU A 27 7.83 5.42 12.37
N LYS A 28 8.36 4.98 13.50
CA LYS A 28 9.66 4.26 13.57
C LYS A 28 9.76 3.00 12.71
N LYS A 29 8.63 2.34 12.41
CA LYS A 29 8.59 1.15 11.55
C LYS A 29 8.38 1.48 10.07
N TRP A 30 8.15 2.76 9.76
CA TRP A 30 8.08 3.26 8.40
C TRP A 30 9.48 3.61 7.90
N THR A 31 9.79 3.26 6.66
CA THR A 31 11.11 3.50 6.07
C THR A 31 10.96 3.92 4.62
N VAL A 32 11.50 5.08 4.29
CA VAL A 32 11.58 5.55 2.91
C VAL A 32 12.74 4.86 2.20
N ILE A 33 12.52 4.41 0.98
CA ILE A 33 13.51 3.80 0.09
C ILE A 33 13.42 4.50 -1.25
N ASN A 34 14.46 5.24 -1.58
CA ASN A 34 14.64 5.92 -2.85
C ASN A 34 15.57 5.10 -3.76
N ASP A 35 15.59 5.44 -5.03
CA ASP A 35 16.46 4.83 -6.02
C ASP A 35 17.96 5.17 -5.84
N ALA A 36 18.31 6.03 -4.90
CA ALA A 36 19.68 6.38 -4.53
C ALA A 36 20.56 5.15 -4.23
N VAL A 37 19.97 4.05 -3.73
CA VAL A 37 20.66 2.75 -3.55
C VAL A 37 21.18 2.15 -4.85
N MET A 38 20.75 2.68 -6.00
CA MET A 38 21.18 2.29 -7.36
C MET A 38 21.82 3.47 -8.10
N GLY A 39 22.14 4.57 -7.41
CA GLY A 39 22.74 5.78 -7.97
C GLY A 39 21.74 6.82 -8.49
N GLY A 40 20.43 6.57 -8.37
CA GLY A 40 19.38 7.54 -8.72
C GLY A 40 19.35 8.77 -7.83
N LYS A 41 18.59 9.77 -8.22
CA LYS A 41 18.47 11.06 -7.53
C LYS A 41 17.07 11.37 -7.01
N SER A 42 16.18 10.39 -6.99
CA SER A 42 14.86 10.59 -6.38
C SER A 42 14.98 10.81 -4.87
N VAL A 43 14.16 11.70 -4.35
CA VAL A 43 14.08 12.03 -2.91
C VAL A 43 12.65 11.90 -2.47
N GLY A 44 12.41 11.14 -1.41
CA GLY A 44 11.11 11.02 -0.76
C GLY A 44 11.25 11.21 0.72
N ASP A 45 10.19 11.66 1.37
CA ASP A 45 10.08 11.78 2.81
C ASP A 45 8.75 11.21 3.30
N PHE A 46 8.68 10.86 4.59
CA PHE A 46 7.46 10.37 5.22
C PHE A 46 7.32 10.92 6.64
N TYR A 47 6.24 11.66 6.89
CA TYR A 47 6.00 12.35 8.15
C TYR A 47 4.50 12.46 8.47
N LEU A 48 4.14 12.95 9.66
CA LEU A 48 2.77 13.29 10.03
C LEU A 48 2.49 14.77 9.75
N ASN A 49 1.35 15.08 9.13
CA ASN A 49 0.89 16.46 8.99
C ASN A 49 0.19 16.94 10.27
N SER A 50 -0.26 18.20 10.27
CA SER A 50 -0.99 18.83 11.40
C SER A 50 -2.28 18.12 11.78
N ASP A 51 -2.92 17.42 10.84
CA ASP A 51 -4.16 16.69 11.05
C ASP A 51 -3.92 15.27 11.60
N GLY A 52 -2.65 14.83 11.60
CA GLY A 52 -2.25 13.52 12.07
C GLY A 52 -2.17 12.45 10.97
N ASN A 53 -2.37 12.80 9.70
CA ASN A 53 -2.26 11.86 8.60
C ASN A 53 -0.79 11.62 8.21
N GLY A 54 -0.48 10.41 7.74
CA GLY A 54 0.81 10.10 7.14
C GLY A 54 0.96 10.77 5.77
N VAL A 55 2.07 11.47 5.53
CA VAL A 55 2.35 12.12 4.25
C VAL A 55 3.59 11.51 3.64
N PHE A 56 3.44 10.96 2.44
CA PHE A 56 4.53 10.48 1.60
C PHE A 56 4.67 11.43 0.42
N GLU A 57 5.73 12.23 0.39
CA GLU A 57 5.96 13.22 -0.66
C GLU A 57 7.43 13.32 -1.06
N GLY A 58 7.69 13.92 -2.21
CA GLY A 58 9.04 14.12 -2.72
C GLY A 58 9.12 14.34 -4.21
N ASP A 59 10.29 14.10 -4.77
CA ASP A 59 10.59 14.28 -6.18
C ASP A 59 11.19 13.01 -6.78
N VAL A 60 10.56 12.49 -7.82
CA VAL A 60 11.10 11.40 -8.64
C VAL A 60 11.99 12.00 -9.72
N SER A 61 13.23 11.52 -9.80
CA SER A 61 14.18 11.85 -10.86
C SER A 61 14.47 10.62 -11.73
N LEU A 62 14.60 10.81 -13.03
CA LEU A 62 15.01 9.74 -13.96
C LEU A 62 16.51 9.66 -14.17
N GLU A 63 17.28 10.57 -13.55
CA GLU A 63 18.73 10.57 -13.67
C GLU A 63 19.35 9.28 -13.13
N ASN A 64 20.45 8.84 -13.75
CA ASN A 64 21.23 7.66 -13.36
C ASN A 64 20.42 6.37 -13.28
N ASN A 65 19.44 6.18 -14.18
CA ASN A 65 18.50 5.06 -14.17
C ASN A 65 17.64 4.98 -12.90
N GLY A 66 17.42 6.12 -12.23
CA GLY A 66 16.44 6.27 -11.16
C GLY A 66 15.01 6.16 -11.67
N GLY A 67 14.04 6.59 -10.90
CA GLY A 67 12.65 6.69 -11.33
C GLY A 67 11.64 6.15 -10.33
N PHE A 68 11.97 6.07 -9.04
CA PHE A 68 10.99 5.72 -8.02
C PHE A 68 11.35 6.27 -6.64
N SER A 69 10.32 6.44 -5.83
CA SER A 69 10.39 6.52 -4.38
C SER A 69 9.38 5.56 -3.77
N SER A 70 9.66 5.04 -2.60
CA SER A 70 8.80 4.11 -1.88
C SER A 70 8.85 4.35 -0.38
N VAL A 71 7.72 4.22 0.30
CA VAL A 71 7.66 4.13 1.75
C VAL A 71 7.09 2.78 2.15
N LYS A 72 7.76 2.06 3.06
CA LYS A 72 7.35 0.74 3.51
C LYS A 72 7.14 0.69 5.02
N TYR A 73 6.22 -0.14 5.43
CA TYR A 73 5.92 -0.45 6.81
C TYR A 73 6.19 -1.93 7.09
N LYS A 74 7.09 -2.19 8.05
CA LYS A 74 7.42 -3.54 8.46
C LYS A 74 6.45 -3.99 9.55
N LEU A 75 5.78 -5.09 9.30
CA LEU A 75 4.82 -5.73 10.20
C LEU A 75 5.48 -6.88 10.98
N THR A 76 4.99 -7.12 12.19
CA THR A 76 5.03 -8.48 12.73
C THR A 76 4.02 -9.30 11.93
N LYS A 77 4.32 -10.56 11.63
CA LYS A 77 3.46 -11.43 10.84
C LYS A 77 1.98 -11.30 11.23
N ILE A 78 1.14 -10.86 10.30
CA ILE A 78 -0.31 -10.66 10.50
C ILE A 78 -1.05 -11.71 9.68
N ASP A 79 -1.95 -12.46 10.33
CA ASP A 79 -2.87 -13.39 9.68
C ASP A 79 -3.98 -12.58 8.97
N ILE A 80 -4.18 -12.85 7.68
CA ILE A 80 -5.18 -12.20 6.82
C ILE A 80 -6.04 -13.25 6.06
N LYS A 81 -6.06 -14.49 6.52
CA LYS A 81 -6.73 -15.61 5.84
C LYS A 81 -8.21 -15.37 5.54
N ASN A 82 -8.89 -14.54 6.36
CA ASN A 82 -10.30 -14.21 6.21
C ASN A 82 -10.54 -12.91 5.43
N ALA A 83 -9.47 -12.21 5.04
CA ALA A 83 -9.58 -10.99 4.26
C ALA A 83 -9.59 -11.30 2.75
N SER A 84 -10.39 -10.57 2.02
CA SER A 84 -10.49 -10.67 0.55
C SER A 84 -9.95 -9.44 -0.17
N LYS A 85 -9.86 -8.30 0.52
CA LYS A 85 -9.45 -7.02 -0.03
C LYS A 85 -8.72 -6.14 0.98
N ILE A 86 -7.98 -5.19 0.45
CA ILE A 86 -7.40 -4.08 1.17
C ILE A 86 -8.28 -2.86 0.95
N ASN A 87 -8.47 -2.08 1.99
CA ASN A 87 -9.13 -0.79 1.95
C ASN A 87 -8.13 0.28 2.41
N LEU A 88 -7.90 1.28 1.56
CA LEU A 88 -7.05 2.42 1.81
C LEU A 88 -7.88 3.70 1.85
N ILE A 89 -7.71 4.54 2.86
CA ILE A 89 -8.23 5.90 2.87
C ILE A 89 -7.07 6.83 2.58
N VAL A 90 -7.09 7.46 1.40
CA VAL A 90 -5.98 8.26 0.89
C VAL A 90 -6.46 9.52 0.16
N LYS A 91 -5.59 10.53 0.12
CA LYS A 91 -5.71 11.70 -0.75
C LYS A 91 -4.39 11.89 -1.49
N GLY A 92 -4.41 11.75 -2.80
CA GLY A 92 -3.21 11.95 -3.62
C GLY A 92 -3.26 13.25 -4.42
N ASP A 93 -2.46 13.33 -5.44
CA ASP A 93 -2.20 14.53 -6.25
C ASP A 93 -2.57 14.34 -7.73
N GLY A 94 -3.48 13.41 -8.02
CA GLY A 94 -3.91 13.08 -9.38
C GLY A 94 -3.01 12.06 -10.08
N LYS A 95 -1.98 11.54 -9.41
CA LYS A 95 -1.02 10.59 -9.98
C LYS A 95 -1.36 9.14 -9.68
N ASN A 96 -0.65 8.24 -10.36
CA ASN A 96 -0.73 6.81 -10.13
C ASN A 96 0.28 6.38 -9.08
N TYR A 97 -0.18 5.57 -8.14
CA TYR A 97 0.62 4.95 -7.10
C TYR A 97 0.50 3.43 -7.16
N GLN A 98 1.39 2.75 -6.48
CA GLN A 98 1.33 1.31 -6.27
C GLN A 98 1.17 1.04 -4.78
N PHE A 99 0.21 0.18 -4.43
CA PHE A 99 0.22 -0.49 -3.15
C PHE A 99 0.90 -1.84 -3.31
N ARG A 100 1.76 -2.18 -2.38
CA ARG A 100 2.59 -3.38 -2.43
C ARG A 100 2.53 -4.11 -1.10
N LEU A 101 2.59 -5.43 -1.13
CA LEU A 101 2.72 -6.24 0.06
C LEU A 101 3.69 -7.42 -0.16
N LYS A 102 4.19 -7.97 0.96
CA LYS A 102 4.97 -9.20 0.97
C LYS A 102 4.44 -10.14 2.03
N ALA A 103 4.31 -11.43 1.69
CA ALA A 103 4.03 -12.47 2.65
C ALA A 103 5.21 -12.60 3.64
N LYS A 104 6.42 -12.71 3.14
CA LYS A 104 7.66 -12.69 3.95
C LYS A 104 8.48 -11.44 3.62
N SER A 105 8.88 -10.70 4.62
CA SER A 105 9.65 -9.44 4.44
C SER A 105 10.97 -9.65 3.67
N LYS A 106 11.56 -10.84 3.74
CA LYS A 106 12.78 -11.24 3.03
C LYS A 106 12.58 -11.67 1.57
N ASP A 107 11.33 -11.81 1.11
CA ASP A 107 11.07 -12.19 -0.28
C ASP A 107 11.63 -11.12 -1.23
N ARG A 108 12.18 -11.54 -2.36
CA ARG A 108 12.74 -10.61 -3.35
C ARG A 108 11.65 -9.86 -4.11
N HIS A 109 10.49 -10.48 -4.34
CA HIS A 109 9.35 -9.90 -5.03
C HIS A 109 8.33 -9.32 -4.04
N SER A 110 7.49 -8.44 -4.53
CA SER A 110 6.28 -7.96 -3.86
C SER A 110 5.07 -8.27 -4.73
N PHE A 111 3.92 -8.41 -4.11
CA PHE A 111 2.65 -8.39 -4.81
C PHE A 111 2.16 -6.94 -4.93
N VAL A 112 1.68 -6.57 -6.10
CA VAL A 112 1.47 -5.17 -6.49
C VAL A 112 0.06 -4.97 -7.02
N SER A 113 -0.57 -3.89 -6.60
CA SER A 113 -1.72 -3.29 -7.28
C SER A 113 -1.44 -1.81 -7.54
N LYS A 114 -1.89 -1.33 -8.70
CA LYS A 114 -1.83 0.09 -9.05
C LYS A 114 -3.16 0.74 -8.76
N PHE A 115 -3.12 1.99 -8.31
CA PHE A 115 -4.31 2.82 -8.13
C PHE A 115 -4.04 4.26 -8.56
N SER A 116 -5.10 4.94 -9.00
CA SER A 116 -5.05 6.36 -9.39
C SER A 116 -5.65 7.21 -8.29
N THR A 117 -5.13 8.41 -8.14
CA THR A 117 -5.66 9.42 -7.21
C THR A 117 -6.30 10.60 -7.96
N THR A 118 -7.13 11.38 -7.27
CA THR A 118 -7.89 12.49 -7.90
C THR A 118 -7.61 13.86 -7.27
N GLY A 119 -6.79 13.93 -6.23
CA GLY A 119 -6.63 15.15 -5.44
C GLY A 119 -7.63 15.30 -4.28
N GLU A 120 -8.64 14.44 -4.22
CA GLU A 120 -9.62 14.37 -3.13
C GLU A 120 -9.41 13.14 -2.25
N TRP A 121 -10.03 13.11 -1.07
CA TRP A 121 -10.07 11.91 -0.26
C TRP A 121 -10.83 10.79 -0.96
N GLN A 122 -10.21 9.63 -1.03
CA GLN A 122 -10.75 8.45 -1.71
C GLN A 122 -10.62 7.22 -0.81
N GLN A 123 -11.60 6.35 -0.92
CA GLN A 123 -11.50 4.97 -0.48
C GLN A 123 -11.10 4.11 -1.68
N ILE A 124 -9.92 3.51 -1.60
CA ILE A 124 -9.39 2.61 -2.65
C ILE A 124 -9.53 1.18 -2.15
N GLU A 125 -10.31 0.37 -2.84
CA GLU A 125 -10.43 -1.06 -2.58
C GLU A 125 -9.55 -1.86 -3.54
N ILE A 126 -8.74 -2.76 -3.01
CA ILE A 126 -7.81 -3.60 -3.78
C ILE A 126 -8.11 -5.07 -3.45
N PRO A 127 -8.70 -5.86 -4.37
CA PRO A 127 -8.86 -7.28 -4.16
C PRO A 127 -7.50 -7.98 -4.06
N LEU A 128 -7.28 -8.77 -3.02
CA LEU A 128 -6.01 -9.46 -2.78
C LEU A 128 -5.64 -10.39 -3.94
N LYS A 129 -6.61 -11.12 -4.48
CA LYS A 129 -6.44 -12.05 -5.60
C LYS A 129 -5.95 -11.40 -6.90
N ASP A 130 -6.12 -10.08 -7.03
CA ASP A 130 -5.73 -9.33 -8.24
C ASP A 130 -4.31 -8.75 -8.13
N MET A 131 -3.69 -8.83 -6.94
CA MET A 131 -2.33 -8.37 -6.75
C MET A 131 -1.32 -9.31 -7.41
N TYR A 132 -0.62 -8.79 -8.41
CA TYR A 132 0.33 -9.56 -9.20
C TYR A 132 1.76 -9.48 -8.64
N PRO A 133 2.56 -10.56 -8.76
CA PRO A 133 3.94 -10.57 -8.30
C PRO A 133 4.85 -9.74 -9.20
N SER A 134 5.73 -8.95 -8.59
CA SER A 134 6.67 -8.08 -9.31
C SER A 134 8.01 -7.97 -8.60
N PHE A 135 9.08 -7.98 -9.38
CA PHE A 135 10.44 -7.73 -8.92
C PHE A 135 11.15 -6.74 -9.85
N ARG A 136 11.69 -5.67 -9.28
CA ARG A 136 12.37 -4.58 -10.04
C ARG A 136 11.56 -4.07 -11.23
N GLY A 137 10.26 -3.80 -11.01
CA GLY A 137 9.35 -3.27 -12.03
C GLY A 137 8.88 -4.29 -13.09
N ARG A 138 9.34 -5.54 -13.04
CA ARG A 138 8.93 -6.60 -13.96
C ARG A 138 7.92 -7.52 -13.30
N LYS A 139 6.79 -7.79 -13.98
CA LYS A 139 5.85 -8.82 -13.55
C LYS A 139 6.51 -10.19 -13.68
N LEU A 140 6.32 -11.04 -12.68
CA LEU A 140 6.84 -12.41 -12.67
C LEU A 140 5.76 -13.38 -13.16
N ASP A 141 6.21 -14.50 -13.73
CA ASP A 141 5.35 -15.60 -14.17
C ASP A 141 5.14 -16.62 -13.03
N ILE A 142 4.52 -16.14 -11.96
CA ILE A 142 4.06 -16.93 -10.81
C ILE A 142 2.66 -16.46 -10.43
N PRO A 143 1.87 -17.26 -9.67
CA PRO A 143 0.50 -16.89 -9.29
C PRO A 143 0.40 -15.54 -8.58
N ASN A 144 -0.76 -14.90 -8.70
CA ASN A 144 -1.13 -13.74 -7.91
C ASN A 144 -1.17 -14.10 -6.41
N PHE A 145 -1.30 -13.07 -5.56
CA PHE A 145 -1.31 -13.23 -4.12
C PHE A 145 -2.40 -14.21 -3.64
N SER A 146 -1.99 -15.20 -2.85
CA SER A 146 -2.86 -16.23 -2.27
C SER A 146 -2.42 -16.66 -0.86
N GLU A 147 -1.48 -15.92 -0.27
CA GLU A 147 -0.98 -16.23 1.08
C GLU A 147 -1.98 -15.79 2.16
N SER A 148 -1.95 -16.47 3.29
CA SER A 148 -2.82 -16.18 4.43
C SER A 148 -2.25 -15.17 5.42
N TYR A 149 -1.06 -14.65 5.18
CA TYR A 149 -0.38 -13.70 6.07
C TYR A 149 0.52 -12.73 5.31
N ILE A 150 0.87 -11.63 5.98
CA ILE A 150 1.79 -10.61 5.47
C ILE A 150 2.79 -10.15 6.55
N GLU A 151 3.95 -9.67 6.12
CA GLU A 151 5.00 -9.10 6.96
C GLU A 151 5.46 -7.70 6.53
N GLU A 152 5.06 -7.21 5.35
CA GLU A 152 5.42 -5.88 4.87
C GLU A 152 4.34 -5.33 3.94
N ILE A 153 4.04 -4.05 4.07
CA ILE A 153 3.31 -3.26 3.08
C ILE A 153 4.15 -2.08 2.63
N ALA A 154 3.85 -1.53 1.45
CA ALA A 154 4.51 -0.33 0.95
C ALA A 154 3.62 0.45 -0.02
N PHE A 155 3.87 1.75 -0.09
CA PHE A 155 3.45 2.62 -1.20
C PHE A 155 4.67 2.92 -2.07
N LEU A 156 4.47 3.02 -3.37
CA LEU A 156 5.51 3.35 -4.33
C LEU A 156 4.95 4.25 -5.41
N ILE A 157 5.73 5.26 -5.79
CA ILE A 157 5.55 6.02 -7.02
C ILE A 157 6.71 5.75 -7.97
N GLY A 158 6.39 5.53 -9.26
CA GLY A 158 7.38 5.22 -10.30
C GLY A 158 6.68 5.14 -11.65
N ASN A 159 6.30 6.30 -12.18
CA ASN A 159 5.49 6.44 -13.39
C ASN A 159 6.34 6.62 -14.65
N LYS A 160 7.66 6.44 -14.54
CA LYS A 160 8.64 6.70 -15.62
C LYS A 160 8.66 8.18 -16.03
N SER A 161 8.38 9.07 -15.11
CA SER A 161 8.40 10.53 -15.28
C SER A 161 9.19 11.16 -14.14
N ALA A 162 9.91 12.23 -14.42
CA ALA A 162 10.42 13.11 -13.39
C ALA A 162 9.23 13.96 -12.90
N GLU A 163 8.89 13.84 -11.62
CA GLU A 163 7.67 14.44 -11.06
C GLU A 163 7.78 14.65 -9.56
N HIS A 164 7.22 15.78 -9.09
CA HIS A 164 6.91 15.95 -7.68
C HIS A 164 5.70 15.11 -7.33
N PHE A 165 5.64 14.52 -6.14
CA PHE A 165 4.50 13.70 -5.73
C PHE A 165 4.10 13.95 -4.28
N LYS A 166 2.80 13.71 -4.00
CA LYS A 166 2.25 13.78 -2.64
C LYS A 166 1.07 12.84 -2.46
N LEU A 167 1.23 11.91 -1.53
CA LEU A 167 0.18 10.98 -1.10
C LEU A 167 -0.05 11.13 0.40
N ILE A 168 -1.27 11.49 0.80
CA ILE A 168 -1.69 11.57 2.19
C ILE A 168 -2.46 10.29 2.51
N ILE A 169 -2.15 9.66 3.64
CA ILE A 169 -2.69 8.37 4.06
C ILE A 169 -3.32 8.53 5.43
N ASP A 170 -4.60 8.20 5.54
CA ASP A 170 -5.35 8.21 6.80
C ASP A 170 -5.40 6.80 7.40
N LYS A 171 -5.82 5.80 6.61
CA LYS A 171 -6.05 4.46 7.12
C LYS A 171 -5.71 3.34 6.14
N ILE A 172 -5.26 2.22 6.70
CA ILE A 172 -4.96 0.98 5.96
C ILE A 172 -5.59 -0.18 6.73
N GLU A 173 -6.50 -0.91 6.09
CA GLU A 173 -7.18 -2.06 6.70
C GLU A 173 -7.42 -3.19 5.69
N PHE A 174 -7.57 -4.42 6.19
CA PHE A 174 -7.97 -5.58 5.41
C PHE A 174 -9.40 -6.00 5.79
N LYS A 175 -10.18 -6.38 4.78
CA LYS A 175 -11.58 -6.84 4.90
C LYS A 175 -11.80 -8.12 4.12
#